data_14dfc645e61d04781e7ea1733a4795cc
#
_entry.id   14dfc645e61d04781e7ea1733a4795cc
#
_cell.length_a   1.000
_cell.length_b   1.000
_cell.length_c   1.000
_cell.angle_alpha   90.00
_cell.angle_beta   90.00
_cell.angle_gamma   90.00
#
_symmetry.space_group_name_H-M   'P 1'
#
loop_
_entity.id
_entity.type
_entity.pdbx_description
1 polymer ?
#
loop_
_entity_poly.entity_id
_entity_poly.type
_entity_poly.pdbx_seq_one_letter_code
_entity_poly.pdbx_strand_id
1 'polypeptide(L)'
;GVLIVAVPNCSSYDAMKYGKYWAAYDVPRHLWHFTPATIQQFGSKHGFILAARHPMPFDAFYVSMLTEKHKGSAYSFAKGMWTGSAAWLSAQAKKERSSSMIYVFRKKR
;
A
#
# COMPACT_ATOMS: atom_id res chain seq x y z
N GLY A 1 23.89 -8.89 -1.50
CA GLY A 1 23.11 -8.19 -0.51
C GLY A 1 21.61 -8.28 -0.75
N VAL A 2 20.86 -7.88 0.24
CA VAL A 2 19.41 -7.89 0.24
C VAL A 2 18.90 -6.45 0.44
N LEU A 3 17.91 -6.05 -0.38
CA LEU A 3 17.23 -4.77 -0.23
C LEU A 3 15.80 -5.04 0.21
N ILE A 4 15.40 -4.43 1.32
CA ILE A 4 14.03 -4.54 1.83
C ILE A 4 13.37 -3.17 1.68
N VAL A 5 12.22 -3.15 0.99
CA VAL A 5 11.47 -1.91 0.70
C VAL A 5 10.04 -2.08 1.19
N ALA A 6 9.58 -1.16 2.04
CA ALA A 6 8.19 -1.11 2.50
C ALA A 6 7.56 0.16 1.96
N VAL A 7 6.52 0.02 1.14
CA VAL A 7 5.87 1.17 0.47
C VAL A 7 4.36 0.97 0.40
N PRO A 8 3.59 2.08 0.38
CA PRO A 8 2.15 2.00 0.11
C PRO A 8 1.87 1.43 -1.27
N ASN A 9 0.74 0.74 -1.39
CA ASN A 9 0.32 0.09 -2.62
C ASN A 9 -0.86 0.85 -3.23
N CYS A 10 -0.62 1.60 -4.30
CA CYS A 10 -1.66 2.38 -4.94
C CYS A 10 -2.67 1.55 -5.75
N SER A 11 -2.49 0.24 -5.85
CA SER A 11 -3.49 -0.68 -6.41
C SER A 11 -4.29 -1.42 -5.33
N SER A 12 -4.16 -1.03 -4.07
CA SER A 12 -4.89 -1.63 -2.96
C SER A 12 -6.39 -1.32 -3.01
N TYR A 13 -7.17 -2.09 -2.26
CA TYR A 13 -8.61 -1.87 -2.15
C TYR A 13 -8.94 -0.46 -1.65
N ASP A 14 -8.28 -0.02 -0.58
CA ASP A 14 -8.52 1.30 0.01
C ASP A 14 -8.05 2.42 -0.91
N ALA A 15 -6.94 2.26 -1.63
CA ALA A 15 -6.50 3.24 -2.61
C ALA A 15 -7.54 3.41 -3.72
N MET A 16 -8.09 2.31 -4.23
CA MET A 16 -9.12 2.34 -5.28
C MET A 16 -10.41 2.97 -4.78
N LYS A 17 -10.82 2.68 -3.54
CA LYS A 17 -12.03 3.22 -2.94
C LYS A 17 -11.94 4.73 -2.73
N TYR A 18 -10.83 5.22 -2.20
CA TYR A 18 -10.68 6.62 -1.83
C TYR A 18 -10.15 7.52 -2.96
N GLY A 19 -9.50 6.94 -3.96
CA GLY A 19 -8.94 7.72 -5.07
C GLY A 19 -7.98 8.78 -4.55
N LYS A 20 -8.17 10.03 -4.99
CA LYS A 20 -7.28 11.15 -4.63
C LYS A 20 -7.24 11.47 -3.13
N TYR A 21 -8.23 11.02 -2.36
CA TYR A 21 -8.28 11.26 -0.91
C TYR A 21 -7.49 10.25 -0.09
N TRP A 22 -6.97 9.19 -0.71
CA TRP A 22 -6.23 8.15 0.00
C TRP A 22 -5.00 8.74 0.69
N ALA A 23 -4.96 8.64 2.03
CA ALA A 23 -3.94 9.30 2.84
C ALA A 23 -2.52 8.82 2.54
N ALA A 24 -2.37 7.57 2.11
CA ALA A 24 -1.04 7.00 1.84
C ALA A 24 -0.37 7.60 0.60
N TYR A 25 -1.07 8.34 -0.24
CA TYR A 25 -0.41 9.15 -1.27
C TYR A 25 0.52 10.18 -0.67
N ASP A 26 0.12 10.77 0.46
CA ASP A 26 0.95 11.65 1.29
C ASP A 26 1.73 12.69 0.46
N VAL A 27 1.03 13.36 -0.45
CA VAL A 27 1.61 14.41 -1.28
C VAL A 27 1.73 15.70 -0.43
N PRO A 28 2.88 16.42 -0.44
CA PRO A 28 4.06 16.24 -1.31
C PRO A 28 5.19 15.40 -0.72
N ARG A 29 5.01 14.73 0.41
CA ARG A 29 6.09 13.93 1.04
C ARG A 29 6.47 12.72 0.18
N HIS A 30 5.46 12.04 -0.40
CA HIS A 30 5.66 10.95 -1.34
C HIS A 30 5.36 11.44 -2.74
N LEU A 31 6.37 11.52 -3.59
CA LEU A 31 6.22 11.96 -4.99
C LEU A 31 6.01 10.79 -5.95
N TRP A 32 6.37 9.58 -5.54
CA TRP A 32 6.29 8.37 -6.36
C TRP A 32 5.37 7.35 -5.69
N HIS A 33 4.48 6.77 -6.48
CA HIS A 33 3.53 5.78 -5.99
C HIS A 33 3.67 4.50 -6.81
N PHE A 34 3.67 3.35 -6.14
CA PHE A 34 3.95 2.07 -6.77
C PHE A 34 2.78 1.10 -6.64
N THR A 35 2.61 0.26 -7.67
CA THR A 35 1.88 -1.00 -7.60
C THR A 35 2.90 -2.14 -7.43
N PRO A 36 2.49 -3.36 -7.06
CA PRO A 36 3.41 -4.48 -7.02
C PRO A 36 4.16 -4.70 -8.35
N ALA A 37 3.46 -4.54 -9.47
CA ALA A 37 4.08 -4.69 -10.80
C ALA A 37 5.11 -3.60 -11.09
N THR A 38 4.78 -2.34 -10.78
CA THR A 38 5.66 -1.21 -11.11
C THR A 38 6.93 -1.21 -10.26
N ILE A 39 6.84 -1.56 -8.97
CA ILE A 39 8.04 -1.61 -8.13
C ILE A 39 8.95 -2.78 -8.52
N GLN A 40 8.37 -3.90 -8.97
CA GLN A 40 9.15 -5.02 -9.48
C GLN A 40 9.91 -4.63 -10.75
N GLN A 41 9.26 -3.94 -11.67
CA GLN A 41 9.89 -3.43 -12.88
C GLN A 41 11.00 -2.44 -12.57
N PHE A 42 10.75 -1.54 -11.62
CA PHE A 42 11.74 -0.55 -11.18
C PHE A 42 12.97 -1.23 -10.59
N GLY A 43 12.78 -2.22 -9.72
CA GLY A 43 13.88 -3.00 -9.17
C GLY A 43 14.67 -3.75 -10.24
N SER A 44 13.97 -4.39 -11.16
CA SER A 44 14.59 -5.13 -12.27
C SER A 44 15.45 -4.22 -13.14
N LYS A 45 14.96 -3.02 -13.43
CA LYS A 45 15.69 -2.02 -14.22
C LYS A 45 17.01 -1.60 -13.55
N HIS A 46 17.06 -1.63 -12.22
CA HIS A 46 18.24 -1.24 -11.45
C HIS A 46 19.07 -2.43 -10.97
N GLY A 47 18.88 -3.61 -11.54
CA GLY A 47 19.71 -4.77 -11.28
C GLY A 47 19.29 -5.60 -10.07
N PHE A 48 18.03 -5.52 -9.66
CA PHE A 48 17.48 -6.29 -8.54
C PHE A 48 16.42 -7.27 -9.01
N ILE A 49 16.37 -8.43 -8.35
CA ILE A 49 15.36 -9.45 -8.60
C ILE A 49 14.47 -9.54 -7.37
N LEU A 50 13.15 -9.50 -7.58
CA LEU A 50 12.19 -9.68 -6.50
C LEU A 50 12.25 -11.12 -5.97
N ALA A 51 12.66 -11.29 -4.72
CA ALA A 51 12.76 -12.59 -4.07
C ALA A 51 11.49 -12.95 -3.30
N ALA A 52 10.87 -11.97 -2.64
CA ALA A 52 9.66 -12.19 -1.85
C ALA A 52 8.88 -10.89 -1.69
N ARG A 53 7.58 -11.01 -1.42
CA ARG A 53 6.73 -9.88 -1.08
C ARG A 53 5.76 -10.30 0.02
N HIS A 54 5.55 -9.40 0.97
CA HIS A 54 4.71 -9.65 2.14
C HIS A 54 3.72 -8.50 2.32
N PRO A 55 2.44 -8.79 2.61
CA PRO A 55 1.47 -7.75 2.89
C PRO A 55 1.70 -7.15 4.28
N MET A 56 1.24 -5.91 4.46
CA MET A 56 1.16 -5.24 5.76
C MET A 56 -0.33 -5.05 6.11
N PRO A 57 -1.00 -6.08 6.62
CA PRO A 57 -2.47 -6.08 6.70
C PRO A 57 -3.06 -5.03 7.64
N PHE A 58 -2.36 -4.68 8.72
CA PHE A 58 -2.89 -3.73 9.70
C PHE A 58 -2.74 -2.27 9.28
N ASP A 59 -1.90 -1.97 8.31
CA ASP A 59 -1.70 -0.63 7.81
C ASP A 59 -2.99 -0.06 7.19
N ALA A 60 -3.82 -0.91 6.61
CA ALA A 60 -5.09 -0.52 6.00
C ALA A 60 -6.02 0.20 6.97
N PHE A 61 -6.08 -0.24 8.22
CA PHE A 61 -6.93 0.39 9.24
C PHE A 61 -6.50 1.82 9.52
N TYR A 62 -5.21 2.03 9.77
CA TYR A 62 -4.65 3.35 10.06
C TYR A 62 -4.82 4.29 8.86
N VAL A 63 -4.46 3.83 7.67
CA VAL A 63 -4.54 4.64 6.45
C VAL A 63 -5.99 5.01 6.13
N SER A 64 -6.91 4.07 6.28
CA SER A 64 -8.34 4.33 6.04
C SER A 64 -8.91 5.34 7.02
N MET A 65 -8.58 5.22 8.30
CA MET A 65 -9.01 6.19 9.31
C MET A 65 -8.48 7.59 9.00
N LEU A 66 -7.20 7.69 8.63
CA LEU A 66 -6.56 8.95 8.28
C LEU A 66 -7.18 9.55 7.01
N THR A 67 -7.51 8.72 6.04
CA THR A 67 -8.17 9.15 4.79
C THR A 67 -9.55 9.74 5.09
N GLU A 68 -10.34 9.08 5.92
CA GLU A 68 -11.66 9.57 6.30
C GLU A 68 -11.56 10.90 7.06
N LYS A 69 -10.54 11.06 7.89
CA LYS A 69 -10.26 12.32 8.57
C LYS A 69 -9.91 13.43 7.56
N HIS A 70 -9.10 13.14 6.55
CA HIS A 70 -8.75 14.08 5.49
C HIS A 70 -9.97 14.50 4.66
N LYS A 71 -10.94 13.62 4.50
CA LYS A 71 -12.20 13.94 3.82
C LYS A 71 -13.13 14.82 4.65
N GLY A 72 -12.80 15.03 5.94
CA GLY A 72 -13.64 15.78 6.86
C GLY A 72 -14.86 15.01 7.35
N SER A 73 -14.79 13.69 7.34
CA SER A 73 -15.88 12.83 7.78
C SER A 73 -16.14 12.97 9.29
N ALA A 74 -17.40 13.17 9.67
CA ALA A 74 -17.80 13.25 11.07
C ALA A 74 -17.67 11.91 11.80
N TYR A 75 -17.68 10.81 11.08
CA TYR A 75 -17.59 9.45 11.61
C TYR A 75 -16.33 8.74 11.10
N SER A 76 -15.21 9.47 11.10
CA SER A 76 -13.95 8.98 10.52
C SER A 76 -13.48 7.65 11.12
N PHE A 77 -13.64 7.47 12.43
CA PHE A 77 -13.24 6.23 13.10
C PHE A 77 -14.06 5.03 12.58
N ALA A 78 -15.40 5.16 12.60
CA ALA A 78 -16.28 4.07 12.17
C ALA A 78 -16.09 3.72 10.70
N LYS A 79 -16.01 4.75 9.84
CA LYS A 79 -15.80 4.55 8.40
C LYS A 79 -14.42 3.99 8.11
N GLY A 80 -13.39 4.45 8.84
CA GLY A 80 -12.04 3.93 8.71
C GLY A 80 -11.94 2.46 9.10
N MET A 81 -12.62 2.07 10.18
CA MET A 81 -12.68 0.68 10.62
C MET A 81 -13.39 -0.20 9.58
N TRP A 82 -14.48 0.29 9.02
CA TRP A 82 -15.20 -0.43 7.97
C TRP A 82 -14.33 -0.64 6.74
N THR A 83 -13.74 0.42 6.22
CA THR A 83 -12.88 0.34 5.03
C THR A 83 -11.62 -0.46 5.31
N GLY A 84 -11.00 -0.27 6.48
CA GLY A 84 -9.83 -1.03 6.89
C GLY A 84 -10.13 -2.53 6.98
N SER A 85 -11.30 -2.91 7.50
CA SER A 85 -11.73 -4.31 7.55
C SER A 85 -11.92 -4.88 6.16
N ALA A 86 -12.57 -4.13 5.26
CA ALA A 86 -12.78 -4.54 3.87
C ALA A 86 -11.44 -4.69 3.13
N ALA A 87 -10.52 -3.76 3.35
CA ALA A 87 -9.18 -3.81 2.75
C ALA A 87 -8.38 -5.01 3.28
N TRP A 88 -8.49 -5.28 4.58
CA TRP A 88 -7.82 -6.42 5.19
C TRP A 88 -8.33 -7.74 4.62
N LEU A 89 -9.66 -7.88 4.50
CA LEU A 89 -10.27 -9.08 3.90
C LEU A 89 -9.87 -9.24 2.44
N SER A 90 -9.81 -8.12 1.70
CA SER A 90 -9.37 -8.12 0.31
C SER A 90 -7.92 -8.62 0.19
N ALA A 91 -7.04 -8.21 1.12
CA ALA A 91 -5.64 -8.64 1.15
C ALA A 91 -5.51 -10.11 1.52
N GLN A 92 -6.41 -10.67 2.34
CA GLN A 92 -6.43 -12.10 2.64
C GLN A 92 -6.77 -12.93 1.39
N ALA A 93 -7.66 -12.42 0.55
CA ALA A 93 -8.02 -13.07 -0.71
C ALA A 93 -6.93 -12.89 -1.78
N LYS A 94 -6.27 -11.72 -1.80
CA LYS A 94 -5.28 -11.38 -2.83
C LYS A 94 -4.24 -10.43 -2.24
N LYS A 95 -3.01 -10.91 -2.05
CA LYS A 95 -1.91 -10.15 -1.42
C LYS A 95 -1.64 -8.81 -2.11
N GLU A 96 -1.75 -8.75 -3.44
CA GLU A 96 -1.51 -7.54 -4.22
C GLU A 96 -2.48 -6.40 -3.90
N ARG A 97 -3.54 -6.67 -3.15
CA ARG A 97 -4.52 -5.67 -2.73
C ARG A 97 -4.27 -5.12 -1.33
N SER A 98 -3.19 -5.56 -0.67
CA SER A 98 -2.82 -5.00 0.62
C SER A 98 -2.52 -3.50 0.51
N SER A 99 -2.88 -2.74 1.53
CA SER A 99 -2.69 -1.29 1.59
C SER A 99 -1.21 -0.88 1.45
N SER A 100 -0.33 -1.64 2.08
CA SER A 100 1.11 -1.48 1.95
C SER A 100 1.76 -2.86 1.79
N MET A 101 2.90 -2.89 1.13
CA MET A 101 3.62 -4.12 0.84
C MET A 101 5.08 -3.98 1.24
N ILE A 102 5.66 -5.09 1.69
CA ILE A 102 7.09 -5.23 1.92
C ILE A 102 7.66 -6.07 0.78
N TYR A 103 8.67 -5.54 0.10
CA TYR A 103 9.34 -6.23 -1.00
C TYR A 103 10.77 -6.55 -0.60
N VAL A 104 11.17 -7.79 -0.84
CA VAL A 104 12.54 -8.26 -0.59
C VAL A 104 13.20 -8.51 -1.94
N PHE A 105 14.23 -7.74 -2.23
CA PHE A 105 14.99 -7.85 -3.47
C PHE A 105 16.38 -8.42 -3.21
N ARG A 106 16.89 -9.16 -4.18
CA ARG A 106 18.28 -9.58 -4.21
C ARG A 106 18.98 -8.92 -5.38
N LYS A 107 20.24 -8.55 -5.19
CA LYS A 107 21.04 -7.98 -6.27
C LYS A 107 21.25 -9.05 -7.35
N LYS A 108 21.05 -8.68 -8.60
CA LYS A 108 21.32 -9.52 -9.75
C LYS A 108 22.83 -9.69 -9.92
N ARG A 109 23.28 -10.91 -10.17
CA ARG A 109 24.69 -11.17 -10.40
C ARG A 109 25.09 -10.79 -11.82
#